data_9035fe7d4785ba3980836b1014af4f6d
#
_entry.id   9035fe7d4785ba3980836b1014af4f6d
#
_cell.length_a   1.000
_cell.length_b   1.000
_cell.length_c   1.000
_cell.angle_alpha   90.00
_cell.angle_beta   90.00
_cell.angle_gamma   90.00
#
_symmetry.space_group_name_H-M   'P 1'
#
loop_
_entity.id
_entity.type
_entity.pdbx_description
1 polymer ?
#
loop_
_entity_poly.entity_id
_entity_poly.type
_entity_poly.pdbx_seq_one_letter_code
_entity_poly.pdbx_strand_id
1 'polypeptide(L)'
;MKIFLVFLLAVSFGYGAEVVKVDEKYQESTSCKTCHKRIVDEWSNSWHAKSHFKNDEYFRKSIEYVSRKTRKSLNSVKVECATCHNPRISVTDTGMDYEIAAVMGLDKGSKVNKAVNDDAISEGINCVVCHNVDKIHDEYDEKKRGMDRVEWTPSGTMTGPYKDAKSPYHKTIHHDFMDKTPNRLCFVCHANDRSVKGLVFTNMEAEYKGDQACVTCHMGPQKQDVAATFSINGKQKIRSVRNHGFMGAHSSAMWEGALKVALSTKQNNLLISIENPQPHNIPSGFGGRELVLDVIFKDAQGKALGTKTISLTTKYTRRKGKASTPHIAKKQSKDMSIPAKGRKVLKVEKLKGAKKVEVNLSYKLVNDEIKDLLDLKEPIWSKKFTITKATKKL
;
A
#
# COMPACT_ATOMS: atom_id res chain seq x y z
N MET A 1 -15.88 -63.31 1.32
CA MET A 1 -14.89 -62.38 1.86
C MET A 1 -14.32 -61.57 0.68
N LYS A 2 -14.90 -60.39 0.40
CA LYS A 2 -14.50 -59.54 -0.73
C LYS A 2 -13.57 -58.47 -0.20
N ILE A 3 -12.31 -58.57 -0.60
CA ILE A 3 -11.27 -57.57 -0.28
C ILE A 3 -11.45 -56.37 -1.20
N PHE A 4 -11.84 -55.23 -0.64
CA PHE A 4 -11.83 -53.96 -1.35
C PHE A 4 -10.40 -53.42 -1.35
N LEU A 5 -9.73 -53.46 -2.48
CA LEU A 5 -8.46 -52.82 -2.71
C LEU A 5 -8.72 -51.30 -2.93
N VAL A 6 -8.45 -50.50 -1.93
CA VAL A 6 -8.46 -49.03 -2.08
C VAL A 6 -7.12 -48.62 -2.75
N PHE A 7 -7.19 -48.33 -4.03
CA PHE A 7 -6.08 -47.66 -4.74
C PHE A 7 -5.99 -46.23 -4.26
N LEU A 8 -5.02 -45.94 -3.41
CA LEU A 8 -4.58 -44.58 -3.13
C LEU A 8 -3.82 -44.08 -4.36
N LEU A 9 -4.50 -43.39 -5.27
CA LEU A 9 -3.86 -42.56 -6.28
C LEU A 9 -3.24 -41.36 -5.57
N ALA A 10 -1.95 -41.41 -5.30
CA ALA A 10 -1.15 -40.23 -4.96
C ALA A 10 -0.96 -39.39 -6.23
N VAL A 11 -1.94 -38.57 -6.54
CA VAL A 11 -1.80 -37.59 -7.62
C VAL A 11 -1.04 -36.39 -7.03
N SER A 12 0.25 -36.32 -7.34
CA SER A 12 1.07 -35.16 -7.03
C SER A 12 0.70 -34.01 -7.99
N PHE A 13 -0.32 -33.25 -7.67
CA PHE A 13 -0.62 -32.01 -8.35
C PHE A 13 0.23 -30.89 -7.75
N GLY A 14 1.34 -30.63 -8.38
CA GLY A 14 2.18 -29.47 -8.06
C GLY A 14 2.13 -28.46 -9.20
N TYR A 15 1.05 -27.70 -9.29
CA TYR A 15 0.98 -26.56 -10.21
C TYR A 15 0.98 -25.28 -9.40
N GLY A 16 2.16 -24.77 -9.11
CA GLY A 16 2.39 -23.40 -8.76
C GLY A 16 3.45 -22.85 -9.70
N ALA A 17 3.19 -21.75 -10.37
CA ALA A 17 4.21 -21.07 -11.14
C ALA A 17 5.21 -20.42 -10.18
N GLU A 18 6.50 -20.50 -10.50
CA GLU A 18 7.53 -19.77 -9.78
C GLU A 18 7.44 -18.29 -10.18
N VAL A 19 7.30 -17.37 -9.22
CA VAL A 19 7.05 -15.93 -9.49
C VAL A 19 8.34 -15.19 -9.77
N VAL A 20 9.39 -15.46 -9.02
CA VAL A 20 10.69 -14.80 -9.14
C VAL A 20 11.82 -15.81 -9.03
N LYS A 21 12.62 -15.93 -10.09
CA LYS A 21 13.89 -16.67 -10.10
C LYS A 21 15.02 -15.71 -9.77
N VAL A 22 15.23 -15.43 -8.51
CA VAL A 22 16.35 -14.62 -8.06
C VAL A 22 17.48 -15.54 -7.65
N ASP A 23 18.70 -15.17 -8.05
CA ASP A 23 19.92 -15.81 -7.54
C ASP A 23 19.90 -15.75 -5.99
N GLU A 24 20.18 -16.85 -5.31
CA GLU A 24 20.19 -16.95 -3.85
C GLU A 24 21.01 -15.84 -3.19
N LYS A 25 22.09 -15.41 -3.82
CA LYS A 25 22.94 -14.30 -3.40
C LYS A 25 22.19 -12.98 -3.23
N TYR A 26 21.08 -12.76 -3.95
CA TYR A 26 20.33 -11.52 -3.95
C TYR A 26 18.93 -11.65 -3.34
N GLN A 27 18.60 -12.76 -2.73
CA GLN A 27 17.29 -12.97 -2.09
C GLN A 27 17.04 -12.01 -0.94
N GLU A 28 18.07 -11.75 -0.13
CA GLU A 28 17.99 -10.84 1.02
C GLU A 28 18.60 -9.48 0.70
N SER A 29 17.97 -8.42 1.20
CA SER A 29 18.46 -7.04 1.07
C SER A 29 19.80 -6.81 1.77
N THR A 30 20.13 -7.64 2.76
CA THR A 30 21.45 -7.64 3.42
C THR A 30 22.59 -7.90 2.44
N SER A 31 22.38 -8.71 1.40
CA SER A 31 23.37 -8.94 0.33
C SER A 31 23.67 -7.66 -0.45
N CYS A 32 22.68 -6.79 -0.62
CA CYS A 32 22.84 -5.48 -1.27
C CYS A 32 23.55 -4.45 -0.37
N LYS A 33 23.42 -4.61 0.95
CA LYS A 33 23.89 -3.65 1.95
C LYS A 33 25.40 -3.41 1.91
N THR A 34 26.18 -4.40 1.52
CA THR A 34 27.64 -4.30 1.40
C THR A 34 28.07 -3.14 0.50
N CYS A 35 27.34 -2.91 -0.60
CA CYS A 35 27.65 -1.84 -1.55
C CYS A 35 26.62 -0.71 -1.53
N HIS A 36 25.37 -0.98 -1.20
CA HIS A 36 24.25 -0.02 -1.21
C HIS A 36 23.74 0.32 0.20
N LYS A 37 24.67 0.42 1.18
CA LYS A 37 24.34 0.55 2.61
C LYS A 37 23.27 1.61 2.90
N ARG A 38 23.47 2.85 2.43
CA ARG A 38 22.52 3.96 2.68
C ARG A 38 21.13 3.66 2.11
N ILE A 39 21.06 3.14 0.89
CA ILE A 39 19.81 2.81 0.21
C ILE A 39 19.06 1.71 0.96
N VAL A 40 19.76 0.68 1.40
CA VAL A 40 19.17 -0.41 2.20
C VAL A 40 18.70 0.08 3.57
N ASP A 41 19.49 0.95 4.23
CA ASP A 41 19.11 1.53 5.53
C ASP A 41 17.85 2.43 5.39
N GLU A 42 17.75 3.22 4.31
CA GLU A 42 16.54 4.01 4.00
C GLU A 42 15.32 3.10 3.75
N TRP A 43 15.48 2.08 2.89
CA TRP A 43 14.40 1.14 2.56
C TRP A 43 13.93 0.35 3.78
N SER A 44 14.82 -0.10 4.66
CA SER A 44 14.48 -0.93 5.82
C SER A 44 13.49 -0.25 6.79
N ASN A 45 13.42 1.08 6.77
CA ASN A 45 12.46 1.86 7.54
C ASN A 45 11.12 2.10 6.82
N SER A 46 11.02 1.70 5.55
CA SER A 46 9.82 1.91 4.73
C SER A 46 8.71 0.91 5.03
N TRP A 47 7.48 1.25 4.62
CA TRP A 47 6.37 0.30 4.66
C TRP A 47 6.45 -0.76 3.57
N HIS A 48 7.24 -0.58 2.54
CA HIS A 48 7.56 -1.63 1.58
C HIS A 48 8.33 -2.78 2.28
N ALA A 49 9.32 -2.46 3.10
CA ALA A 49 10.04 -3.46 3.89
C ALA A 49 9.14 -4.17 4.92
N LYS A 50 8.06 -3.52 5.37
CA LYS A 50 7.09 -4.04 6.35
C LYS A 50 5.87 -4.70 5.72
N SER A 51 5.75 -4.77 4.40
CA SER A 51 4.53 -5.22 3.72
C SER A 51 4.19 -6.71 3.93
N HIS A 52 5.04 -7.48 4.59
CA HIS A 52 4.80 -8.87 4.93
C HIS A 52 3.83 -9.00 6.13
N PHE A 53 2.99 -10.05 6.15
CA PHE A 53 2.01 -10.30 7.22
C PHE A 53 2.63 -10.52 8.61
N LYS A 54 3.91 -10.87 8.72
CA LYS A 54 4.63 -10.93 10.00
C LYS A 54 4.91 -9.53 10.57
N ASN A 55 5.05 -8.52 9.72
CA ASN A 55 5.55 -7.19 10.07
C ASN A 55 4.49 -6.08 10.05
N ASP A 56 3.32 -6.35 9.44
CA ASP A 56 2.19 -5.42 9.33
C ASP A 56 0.94 -6.02 9.98
N GLU A 57 0.52 -5.45 11.10
CA GLU A 57 -0.67 -5.89 11.83
C GLU A 57 -1.92 -5.77 10.97
N TYR A 58 -2.08 -4.65 10.24
CA TYR A 58 -3.24 -4.43 9.38
C TYR A 58 -3.32 -5.51 8.31
N PHE A 59 -2.23 -5.81 7.64
CA PHE A 59 -2.18 -6.84 6.59
C PHE A 59 -2.49 -8.22 7.18
N ARG A 60 -1.85 -8.60 8.28
CA ARG A 60 -2.11 -9.86 8.99
C ARG A 60 -3.59 -10.02 9.34
N LYS A 61 -4.18 -9.03 9.99
CA LYS A 61 -5.58 -9.06 10.40
C LYS A 61 -6.54 -9.05 9.21
N SER A 62 -6.17 -8.37 8.12
CA SER A 62 -6.96 -8.37 6.89
C SER A 62 -7.03 -9.74 6.24
N ILE A 63 -5.89 -10.43 6.06
CA ILE A 63 -5.89 -11.79 5.48
C ILE A 63 -6.61 -12.80 6.36
N GLU A 64 -6.47 -12.72 7.69
CA GLU A 64 -7.24 -13.54 8.63
C GLU A 64 -8.76 -13.29 8.51
N TYR A 65 -9.14 -12.01 8.38
CA TYR A 65 -10.55 -11.64 8.19
C TYR A 65 -11.10 -12.15 6.85
N VAL A 66 -10.33 -11.99 5.76
CA VAL A 66 -10.71 -12.50 4.44
C VAL A 66 -10.87 -14.02 4.48
N SER A 67 -9.91 -14.76 5.02
CA SER A 67 -9.95 -16.22 5.18
C SER A 67 -11.25 -16.65 5.89
N ARG A 68 -11.52 -16.12 7.08
CA ARG A 68 -12.74 -16.44 7.85
C ARG A 68 -14.03 -16.13 7.10
N LYS A 69 -14.07 -15.06 6.31
CA LYS A 69 -15.30 -14.63 5.61
C LYS A 69 -15.51 -15.30 4.25
N THR A 70 -14.46 -15.70 3.59
CA THR A 70 -14.52 -16.43 2.30
C THR A 70 -14.53 -17.95 2.49
N ARG A 71 -14.14 -18.46 3.65
CA ARG A 71 -13.91 -19.87 3.97
C ARG A 71 -12.73 -20.48 3.19
N LYS A 72 -11.84 -19.67 2.64
CA LYS A 72 -10.58 -20.11 2.08
C LYS A 72 -9.58 -20.38 3.19
N SER A 73 -8.64 -21.29 2.96
CA SER A 73 -7.53 -21.48 3.89
C SER A 73 -6.73 -20.18 4.04
N LEU A 74 -6.11 -19.97 5.21
CA LEU A 74 -5.31 -18.77 5.45
C LEU A 74 -4.13 -18.67 4.48
N ASN A 75 -3.50 -19.79 4.18
CA ASN A 75 -2.36 -19.83 3.25
C ASN A 75 -2.77 -19.52 1.82
N SER A 76 -3.95 -19.95 1.36
CA SER A 76 -4.47 -19.54 0.05
C SER A 76 -4.68 -18.03 -0.04
N VAL A 77 -5.22 -17.42 1.01
CA VAL A 77 -5.37 -15.95 1.05
C VAL A 77 -4.01 -15.25 1.07
N LYS A 78 -3.01 -15.80 1.79
CA LYS A 78 -1.63 -15.26 1.76
C LYS A 78 -1.06 -15.30 0.33
N VAL A 79 -1.23 -16.41 -0.40
CA VAL A 79 -0.77 -16.56 -1.79
C VAL A 79 -1.48 -15.54 -2.70
N GLU A 80 -2.81 -15.41 -2.60
CA GLU A 80 -3.57 -14.44 -3.40
C GLU A 80 -3.16 -12.98 -3.17
N CYS A 81 -2.74 -12.62 -1.96
CA CYS A 81 -2.30 -11.27 -1.61
C CYS A 81 -0.80 -11.05 -1.91
N ALA A 82 -0.05 -12.13 -2.11
CA ALA A 82 1.40 -12.07 -2.27
C ALA A 82 1.83 -11.29 -3.51
N THR A 83 1.03 -11.27 -4.57
CA THR A 83 1.35 -10.58 -5.83
C THR A 83 1.67 -9.09 -5.66
N CYS A 84 1.18 -8.45 -4.58
CA CYS A 84 1.50 -7.06 -4.22
C CYS A 84 2.29 -6.94 -2.91
N HIS A 85 2.14 -7.90 -2.00
CA HIS A 85 2.74 -7.79 -0.66
C HIS A 85 4.01 -8.60 -0.48
N ASN A 86 4.11 -9.76 -1.11
CA ASN A 86 5.27 -10.65 -1.02
C ASN A 86 5.54 -11.34 -2.37
N PRO A 87 5.80 -10.59 -3.45
CA PRO A 87 5.80 -11.16 -4.82
C PRO A 87 6.99 -12.09 -5.12
N ARG A 88 7.87 -12.32 -4.16
CA ARG A 88 8.94 -13.36 -4.25
C ARG A 88 8.49 -14.74 -3.80
N ILE A 89 7.24 -14.90 -3.42
CA ILE A 89 6.69 -16.22 -3.07
C ILE A 89 6.78 -17.16 -4.27
N SER A 90 7.19 -18.40 -4.03
CA SER A 90 7.41 -19.39 -5.08
C SER A 90 6.14 -20.09 -5.60
N VAL A 91 4.97 -19.72 -5.06
CA VAL A 91 3.66 -20.27 -5.44
C VAL A 91 2.68 -19.13 -5.71
N THR A 92 2.06 -19.13 -6.88
CA THR A 92 1.13 -18.08 -7.33
C THR A 92 -0.34 -18.45 -7.23
N ASP A 93 -0.66 -19.72 -7.08
CA ASP A 93 -2.03 -20.21 -7.02
C ASP A 93 -2.15 -21.43 -6.09
N THR A 94 -3.35 -21.62 -5.56
CA THR A 94 -3.73 -22.79 -4.74
C THR A 94 -5.00 -23.40 -5.32
N GLY A 95 -4.89 -24.63 -5.82
CA GLY A 95 -6.04 -25.38 -6.37
C GLY A 95 -7.03 -25.85 -5.29
N MET A 96 -8.15 -26.39 -5.75
CA MET A 96 -9.19 -26.96 -4.88
C MET A 96 -8.65 -28.10 -4.00
N ASP A 97 -7.76 -28.91 -4.55
CA ASP A 97 -7.10 -30.02 -3.84
C ASP A 97 -6.33 -29.53 -2.62
N TYR A 98 -5.65 -28.38 -2.74
CA TYR A 98 -4.99 -27.76 -1.60
C TYR A 98 -6.00 -27.30 -0.54
N GLU A 99 -7.11 -26.67 -0.95
CA GLU A 99 -8.16 -26.25 -0.02
C GLU A 99 -8.76 -27.44 0.74
N ILE A 100 -8.99 -28.57 0.07
CA ILE A 100 -9.47 -29.80 0.70
C ILE A 100 -8.42 -30.32 1.70
N ALA A 101 -7.16 -30.42 1.29
CA ALA A 101 -6.08 -30.86 2.16
C ALA A 101 -5.91 -29.94 3.39
N ALA A 102 -6.03 -28.63 3.21
CA ALA A 102 -5.92 -27.65 4.28
C ALA A 102 -7.07 -27.79 5.29
N VAL A 103 -8.31 -28.00 4.83
CA VAL A 103 -9.47 -28.25 5.71
C VAL A 103 -9.28 -29.54 6.52
N MET A 104 -8.64 -30.55 5.94
CA MET A 104 -8.32 -31.83 6.60
C MET A 104 -7.07 -31.74 7.49
N GLY A 105 -6.35 -30.61 7.54
CA GLY A 105 -5.11 -30.45 8.29
C GLY A 105 -3.91 -31.19 7.69
N LEU A 106 -3.97 -31.56 6.41
CA LEU A 106 -2.94 -32.30 5.68
C LEU A 106 -1.98 -31.42 4.88
N ASP A 107 -2.06 -30.09 5.02
CA ASP A 107 -1.31 -29.12 4.22
C ASP A 107 0.09 -28.78 4.79
N LYS A 108 0.46 -29.24 5.98
CA LYS A 108 1.70 -28.88 6.68
C LYS A 108 2.99 -29.14 5.85
N GLY A 109 3.03 -30.20 5.06
CA GLY A 109 4.17 -30.56 4.19
C GLY A 109 4.08 -30.03 2.77
N SER A 110 3.03 -29.31 2.41
CA SER A 110 2.76 -28.85 1.05
C SER A 110 3.76 -27.77 0.58
N LYS A 111 3.87 -27.62 -0.74
CA LYS A 111 4.63 -26.50 -1.36
C LYS A 111 4.10 -25.15 -0.91
N VAL A 112 2.79 -25.00 -0.81
CA VAL A 112 2.14 -23.75 -0.36
C VAL A 112 2.56 -23.40 1.05
N ASN A 113 2.51 -24.38 1.98
CA ASN A 113 2.91 -24.12 3.36
C ASN A 113 4.40 -23.72 3.46
N LYS A 114 5.28 -24.39 2.71
CA LYS A 114 6.71 -24.03 2.64
C LYS A 114 6.88 -22.63 2.08
N ALA A 115 6.24 -22.30 0.94
CA ALA A 115 6.37 -21.02 0.28
C ALA A 115 5.90 -19.83 1.15
N VAL A 116 4.76 -19.96 1.85
CA VAL A 116 4.22 -18.87 2.70
C VAL A 116 4.98 -18.68 4.01
N ASN A 117 5.80 -19.66 4.42
CA ASN A 117 6.63 -19.59 5.63
C ASN A 117 8.12 -19.43 5.31
N ASP A 118 8.49 -19.27 4.06
CA ASP A 118 9.87 -19.02 3.63
C ASP A 118 10.34 -17.66 4.21
N ASP A 119 11.50 -17.68 4.86
CA ASP A 119 12.07 -16.45 5.45
C ASP A 119 12.51 -15.46 4.37
N ALA A 120 12.84 -15.93 3.17
CA ALA A 120 13.22 -15.08 2.04
C ALA A 120 12.15 -14.07 1.65
N ILE A 121 10.84 -14.36 1.87
CA ILE A 121 9.74 -13.43 1.58
C ILE A 121 9.42 -12.49 2.73
N SER A 122 10.05 -12.63 3.89
CA SER A 122 9.71 -11.86 5.12
C SER A 122 10.03 -10.37 5.00
N GLU A 123 10.88 -9.99 4.06
CA GLU A 123 11.22 -8.59 3.77
C GLU A 123 10.17 -7.83 2.94
N GLY A 124 9.05 -8.47 2.57
CA GLY A 124 7.97 -7.84 1.80
C GLY A 124 8.42 -7.41 0.40
N ILE A 125 8.27 -6.11 0.10
CA ILE A 125 8.69 -5.50 -1.17
C ILE A 125 10.15 -5.06 -1.04
N ASN A 126 11.07 -5.95 -1.34
CA ASN A 126 12.50 -5.68 -1.24
C ASN A 126 13.13 -5.21 -2.55
N CYS A 127 14.46 -5.07 -2.55
CA CYS A 127 15.23 -4.52 -3.68
C CYS A 127 14.92 -5.22 -5.00
N VAL A 128 14.92 -6.56 -5.03
CA VAL A 128 14.73 -7.32 -6.26
C VAL A 128 13.32 -7.28 -6.82
N VAL A 129 12.31 -6.96 -6.00
CA VAL A 129 10.93 -6.80 -6.48
C VAL A 129 10.83 -5.68 -7.50
N CYS A 130 11.55 -4.57 -7.30
CA CYS A 130 11.59 -3.46 -8.26
C CYS A 130 12.74 -3.60 -9.27
N HIS A 131 13.91 -4.03 -8.80
CA HIS A 131 15.12 -4.03 -9.60
C HIS A 131 15.36 -5.31 -10.43
N ASN A 132 14.42 -6.26 -10.45
CA ASN A 132 14.41 -7.40 -11.37
C ASN A 132 13.29 -7.35 -12.41
N VAL A 133 12.55 -6.25 -12.52
CA VAL A 133 11.52 -6.11 -13.55
C VAL A 133 12.17 -5.85 -14.90
N ASP A 134 11.85 -6.66 -15.91
CA ASP A 134 12.28 -6.46 -17.30
C ASP A 134 11.21 -5.76 -18.13
N LYS A 135 9.95 -6.16 -17.99
CA LYS A 135 8.84 -5.59 -18.74
C LYS A 135 7.59 -5.45 -17.88
N ILE A 136 6.82 -4.43 -18.14
CA ILE A 136 5.52 -4.20 -17.50
C ILE A 136 4.45 -4.29 -18.58
N HIS A 137 3.45 -5.16 -18.36
CA HIS A 137 2.25 -5.26 -19.18
C HIS A 137 1.21 -4.26 -18.68
N ASP A 138 0.82 -3.32 -19.54
CA ASP A 138 -0.12 -2.26 -19.17
C ASP A 138 -1.57 -2.74 -19.15
N GLU A 139 -1.87 -3.87 -19.77
CA GLU A 139 -3.20 -4.43 -19.78
C GLU A 139 -3.60 -5.01 -18.43
N TYR A 140 -4.79 -4.62 -17.96
CA TYR A 140 -5.41 -5.16 -16.76
C TYR A 140 -6.28 -6.37 -17.13
N ASP A 141 -5.81 -7.56 -16.79
CA ASP A 141 -6.60 -8.76 -16.76
C ASP A 141 -7.09 -9.02 -15.32
N GLU A 142 -8.31 -9.52 -15.15
CA GLU A 142 -8.82 -9.92 -13.81
C GLU A 142 -7.93 -10.99 -13.15
N LYS A 143 -7.23 -11.79 -13.95
CA LYS A 143 -6.32 -12.84 -13.51
C LYS A 143 -4.87 -12.37 -13.34
N LYS A 144 -4.49 -11.23 -13.93
CA LYS A 144 -3.13 -10.68 -13.85
C LYS A 144 -3.18 -9.33 -13.14
N ARG A 145 -2.77 -9.30 -11.89
CA ARG A 145 -2.70 -8.10 -11.08
C ARG A 145 -1.40 -8.07 -10.26
N GLY A 146 -1.01 -6.91 -9.78
CA GLY A 146 0.26 -6.79 -9.09
C GLY A 146 1.43 -7.27 -9.95
N MET A 147 2.35 -7.96 -9.36
CA MET A 147 3.56 -8.44 -10.05
C MET A 147 3.32 -9.59 -11.04
N ASP A 148 2.10 -10.13 -11.14
CA ASP A 148 1.74 -11.04 -12.26
C ASP A 148 1.70 -10.33 -13.62
N ARG A 149 1.76 -8.99 -13.61
CA ARG A 149 1.82 -8.13 -14.80
C ARG A 149 3.23 -7.82 -15.28
N VAL A 150 4.27 -8.38 -14.67
CA VAL A 150 5.65 -8.12 -15.06
C VAL A 150 6.33 -9.36 -15.62
N GLU A 151 7.29 -9.12 -16.50
CA GLU A 151 8.31 -10.11 -16.85
C GLU A 151 9.57 -9.82 -16.04
N TRP A 152 10.23 -10.85 -15.56
CA TRP A 152 11.41 -10.74 -14.74
C TRP A 152 12.68 -10.86 -15.57
N THR A 153 13.71 -10.10 -15.21
CA THR A 153 15.03 -10.25 -15.80
C THR A 153 15.62 -11.63 -15.47
N PRO A 154 16.58 -12.11 -16.29
CA PRO A 154 17.38 -13.27 -15.92
C PRO A 154 18.06 -13.07 -14.56
N SER A 155 18.24 -14.17 -13.81
CA SER A 155 18.91 -14.18 -12.51
C SER A 155 20.23 -13.40 -12.52
N GLY A 156 20.45 -12.62 -11.46
CA GLY A 156 21.65 -11.80 -11.30
C GLY A 156 21.67 -10.52 -12.14
N THR A 157 20.58 -10.17 -12.83
CA THR A 157 20.47 -8.93 -13.60
C THR A 157 19.61 -7.91 -12.86
N MET A 158 20.17 -6.73 -12.60
CA MET A 158 19.47 -5.63 -11.91
C MET A 158 19.09 -4.51 -12.88
N THR A 159 17.86 -4.07 -12.85
CA THR A 159 17.36 -2.94 -13.62
C THR A 159 17.55 -1.64 -12.84
N GLY A 160 17.79 -0.55 -13.55
CA GLY A 160 18.00 0.74 -12.91
C GLY A 160 17.84 1.93 -13.84
N PRO A 161 17.92 3.16 -13.28
CA PRO A 161 17.70 4.40 -14.03
C PRO A 161 18.90 4.84 -14.86
N TYR A 162 20.07 4.22 -14.70
CA TYR A 162 21.30 4.73 -15.32
C TYR A 162 21.73 3.89 -16.52
N LYS A 163 21.74 4.48 -17.71
CA LYS A 163 22.18 3.82 -18.97
C LYS A 163 23.63 3.36 -18.95
N ASP A 164 24.46 4.06 -18.20
CA ASP A 164 25.90 3.83 -18.07
C ASP A 164 26.28 3.02 -16.81
N ALA A 165 25.28 2.40 -16.15
CA ALA A 165 25.55 1.58 -14.98
C ALA A 165 26.43 0.38 -15.34
N LYS A 166 27.47 0.15 -14.55
CA LYS A 166 28.36 -1.03 -14.62
C LYS A 166 28.62 -1.52 -13.21
N SER A 167 28.48 -2.81 -12.99
CA SER A 167 28.80 -3.45 -11.73
C SER A 167 29.64 -4.70 -11.97
N PRO A 168 30.68 -4.94 -11.17
CA PRO A 168 31.43 -6.21 -11.23
C PRO A 168 30.70 -7.35 -10.51
N TYR A 169 29.61 -7.07 -9.79
CA TYR A 169 28.94 -8.04 -8.92
C TYR A 169 27.62 -8.58 -9.49
N HIS A 170 26.96 -7.80 -10.36
CA HIS A 170 25.72 -8.20 -11.04
C HIS A 170 25.62 -7.51 -12.41
N LYS A 171 24.88 -8.09 -13.33
CA LYS A 171 24.54 -7.45 -14.61
C LYS A 171 23.62 -6.25 -14.35
N THR A 172 23.68 -5.25 -15.25
CA THR A 172 22.84 -4.05 -15.16
C THR A 172 22.14 -3.80 -16.48
N ILE A 173 20.85 -3.46 -16.41
CA ILE A 173 20.01 -3.05 -17.55
C ILE A 173 19.32 -1.74 -17.18
N HIS A 174 19.20 -0.83 -18.15
CA HIS A 174 18.39 0.37 -18.02
C HIS A 174 17.00 0.14 -18.62
N HIS A 175 15.97 0.62 -17.93
CA HIS A 175 14.61 0.69 -18.43
C HIS A 175 13.98 2.06 -18.17
N ASP A 176 13.19 2.56 -19.12
CA ASP A 176 12.52 3.87 -19.04
C ASP A 176 11.53 3.96 -17.86
N PHE A 177 10.96 2.86 -17.42
CA PHE A 177 10.12 2.83 -16.21
C PHE A 177 10.91 2.97 -14.91
N MET A 178 12.25 3.05 -14.95
CA MET A 178 13.08 3.36 -13.77
C MET A 178 13.47 4.85 -13.70
N ASP A 179 13.34 5.61 -14.80
CA ASP A 179 13.71 7.04 -14.84
C ASP A 179 12.66 7.95 -15.50
N LYS A 180 12.22 7.65 -16.73
CA LYS A 180 11.33 8.54 -17.50
C LYS A 180 9.84 8.33 -17.17
N THR A 181 9.43 7.10 -16.91
CA THR A 181 8.03 6.72 -16.68
C THR A 181 7.86 5.91 -15.40
N PRO A 182 8.42 6.36 -14.23
CA PRO A 182 8.48 5.53 -13.02
C PRO A 182 7.11 5.24 -12.41
N ASN A 183 6.08 6.02 -12.74
CA ASN A 183 4.71 5.77 -12.29
C ASN A 183 4.19 4.40 -12.75
N ARG A 184 4.64 3.90 -13.91
CA ARG A 184 4.24 2.58 -14.42
C ARG A 184 4.59 1.47 -13.43
N LEU A 185 5.79 1.51 -12.85
CA LEU A 185 6.21 0.53 -11.84
C LEU A 185 5.36 0.64 -10.56
N CYS A 186 5.07 1.86 -10.11
CA CYS A 186 4.20 2.08 -8.94
C CYS A 186 2.78 1.53 -9.18
N PHE A 187 2.23 1.77 -10.36
CA PHE A 187 0.88 1.33 -10.73
C PHE A 187 0.75 -0.18 -10.91
N VAL A 188 1.84 -0.93 -10.96
CA VAL A 188 1.77 -2.40 -10.92
C VAL A 188 0.97 -2.88 -9.70
N CYS A 189 1.24 -2.30 -8.51
CA CYS A 189 0.59 -2.68 -7.26
C CYS A 189 -0.44 -1.64 -6.75
N HIS A 190 -0.26 -0.34 -7.11
CA HIS A 190 -1.10 0.74 -6.59
C HIS A 190 -2.25 1.15 -7.52
N ALA A 191 -2.54 0.38 -8.56
CA ALA A 191 -3.69 0.62 -9.43
C ALA A 191 -4.58 -0.61 -9.56
N ASN A 192 -5.87 -0.35 -9.75
CA ASN A 192 -6.89 -1.34 -10.11
C ASN A 192 -7.01 -2.54 -9.16
N ASP A 193 -6.75 -2.36 -7.85
CA ASP A 193 -6.97 -3.42 -6.88
C ASP A 193 -8.47 -3.61 -6.62
N ARG A 194 -8.88 -4.88 -6.55
CA ARG A 194 -10.29 -5.28 -6.52
C ARG A 194 -10.61 -6.21 -5.38
N SER A 195 -11.81 -6.08 -4.86
CA SER A 195 -12.36 -7.08 -3.94
C SER A 195 -12.58 -8.41 -4.64
N VAL A 196 -12.75 -9.49 -3.87
CA VAL A 196 -13.17 -10.81 -4.38
C VAL A 196 -14.54 -10.78 -5.09
N LYS A 197 -15.21 -9.62 -5.12
CA LYS A 197 -16.50 -9.39 -5.82
C LYS A 197 -16.36 -8.40 -6.97
N GLY A 198 -15.13 -8.10 -7.41
CA GLY A 198 -14.84 -7.21 -8.53
C GLY A 198 -14.96 -5.73 -8.23
N LEU A 199 -15.26 -5.30 -6.98
CA LEU A 199 -15.31 -3.90 -6.61
C LEU A 199 -13.90 -3.31 -6.60
N VAL A 200 -13.62 -2.33 -7.46
CA VAL A 200 -12.36 -1.58 -7.45
C VAL A 200 -12.34 -0.68 -6.22
N PHE A 201 -11.35 -0.79 -5.36
CA PHE A 201 -11.21 0.00 -4.14
C PHE A 201 -9.89 0.77 -4.03
N THR A 202 -8.91 0.47 -4.89
CA THR A 202 -7.69 1.24 -5.07
C THR A 202 -7.43 1.40 -6.56
N ASN A 203 -7.32 2.64 -7.04
CA ASN A 203 -6.95 2.92 -8.41
C ASN A 203 -6.23 4.27 -8.52
N MET A 204 -4.97 4.30 -8.06
CA MET A 204 -4.14 5.50 -8.08
C MET A 204 -3.90 6.01 -9.50
N GLU A 205 -3.85 5.13 -10.51
CA GLU A 205 -3.67 5.51 -11.90
C GLU A 205 -4.86 6.34 -12.42
N ALA A 206 -6.09 5.90 -12.15
CA ALA A 206 -7.30 6.63 -12.53
C ALA A 206 -7.50 7.93 -11.74
N GLU A 207 -7.00 8.00 -10.51
CA GLU A 207 -7.10 9.17 -9.65
C GLU A 207 -6.03 10.23 -9.95
N TYR A 208 -4.93 9.83 -10.61
CA TYR A 208 -3.77 10.69 -10.81
C TYR A 208 -4.05 11.78 -11.86
N LYS A 209 -3.78 13.04 -11.48
CA LYS A 209 -3.94 14.22 -12.33
C LYS A 209 -2.69 15.09 -12.24
N GLY A 210 -1.68 14.77 -13.02
CA GLY A 210 -0.45 15.55 -13.04
C GLY A 210 0.64 14.91 -13.88
N ASP A 211 1.66 15.68 -14.20
CA ASP A 211 2.81 15.25 -15.00
C ASP A 211 4.00 14.83 -14.13
N GLN A 212 3.90 15.09 -12.83
CA GLN A 212 4.99 14.83 -11.90
C GLN A 212 5.06 13.35 -11.51
N ALA A 213 6.23 12.75 -11.58
CA ALA A 213 6.40 11.36 -11.20
C ALA A 213 6.18 11.14 -9.69
N CYS A 214 5.53 10.03 -9.30
CA CYS A 214 5.27 9.63 -7.91
C CYS A 214 6.54 9.68 -7.05
N VAL A 215 7.65 9.22 -7.62
CA VAL A 215 8.96 9.20 -6.96
C VAL A 215 9.47 10.59 -6.56
N THR A 216 9.00 11.66 -7.19
CA THR A 216 9.44 13.03 -6.89
C THR A 216 9.03 13.44 -5.47
N CYS A 217 7.86 13.03 -5.02
CA CYS A 217 7.36 13.27 -3.66
C CYS A 217 7.67 12.09 -2.73
N HIS A 218 7.34 10.87 -3.16
CA HIS A 218 7.42 9.69 -2.29
C HIS A 218 8.84 9.17 -2.05
N MET A 219 9.78 9.48 -2.95
CA MET A 219 11.21 9.22 -2.77
C MET A 219 12.01 10.53 -2.63
N GLY A 220 11.33 11.67 -2.58
CA GLY A 220 11.93 12.99 -2.43
C GLY A 220 12.78 13.45 -3.63
N PRO A 221 13.43 14.62 -3.49
CA PRO A 221 14.29 15.16 -4.54
C PRO A 221 15.52 14.29 -4.77
N GLN A 222 16.03 14.31 -6.00
CA GLN A 222 17.33 13.71 -6.30
C GLN A 222 18.46 14.48 -5.60
N LYS A 223 19.45 13.73 -5.11
CA LYS A 223 20.67 14.27 -4.52
C LYS A 223 21.88 13.65 -5.20
N GLN A 224 22.92 14.44 -5.39
CA GLN A 224 24.20 13.94 -5.88
C GLN A 224 24.90 13.17 -4.75
N ASP A 225 25.04 11.87 -4.93
CA ASP A 225 25.60 11.00 -3.90
C ASP A 225 26.15 9.69 -4.49
N VAL A 226 26.85 8.92 -3.68
CA VAL A 226 27.34 7.59 -4.01
C VAL A 226 26.20 6.58 -3.95
N ALA A 227 25.80 6.04 -5.10
CA ALA A 227 24.77 4.99 -5.16
C ALA A 227 25.31 3.63 -4.67
N ALA A 228 26.61 3.37 -4.86
CA ALA A 228 27.28 2.13 -4.43
C ALA A 228 28.70 2.44 -3.98
N THR A 229 29.15 1.82 -2.90
CA THR A 229 30.47 2.10 -2.27
C THR A 229 31.66 1.43 -2.96
N PHE A 230 31.42 0.55 -3.95
CA PHE A 230 32.54 0.01 -4.72
C PHE A 230 33.11 1.05 -5.69
N SER A 231 34.39 0.92 -6.00
CA SER A 231 35.07 1.80 -6.95
C SER A 231 35.42 1.04 -8.24
N ILE A 232 35.28 1.75 -9.36
CA ILE A 232 35.78 1.31 -10.65
C ILE A 232 36.98 2.19 -10.99
N ASN A 233 38.13 1.59 -11.25
CA ASN A 233 39.40 2.31 -11.47
C ASN A 233 39.72 3.29 -10.32
N GLY A 234 39.52 2.88 -9.08
CA GLY A 234 39.83 3.68 -7.89
C GLY A 234 38.89 4.83 -7.61
N LYS A 235 37.82 5.01 -8.38
CA LYS A 235 36.84 6.12 -8.18
C LYS A 235 35.44 5.59 -7.94
N GLN A 236 34.78 6.09 -6.90
CA GLN A 236 33.35 5.93 -6.68
C GLN A 236 32.58 6.87 -7.61
N LYS A 237 31.49 6.40 -8.18
CA LYS A 237 30.68 7.20 -9.08
C LYS A 237 29.59 7.96 -8.32
N ILE A 238 29.65 9.30 -8.38
CA ILE A 238 28.57 10.17 -7.92
C ILE A 238 27.43 10.15 -8.92
N ARG A 239 26.18 10.05 -8.44
CA ARG A 239 24.97 9.96 -9.24
C ARG A 239 23.83 10.75 -8.60
N SER A 240 22.84 11.10 -9.39
CA SER A 240 21.56 11.64 -8.90
C SER A 240 20.71 10.52 -8.32
N VAL A 241 20.73 10.32 -7.02
CA VAL A 241 20.00 9.26 -6.31
C VAL A 241 18.80 9.82 -5.55
N ARG A 242 17.76 8.98 -5.37
CA ARG A 242 16.58 9.29 -4.55
C ARG A 242 16.64 8.52 -3.23
N ASN A 243 15.87 8.99 -2.26
CA ASN A 243 15.67 8.29 -0.99
C ASN A 243 14.74 7.09 -1.20
N HIS A 244 15.08 5.93 -0.64
CA HIS A 244 14.31 4.69 -0.74
C HIS A 244 13.39 4.44 0.48
N GLY A 245 13.12 5.46 1.29
CA GLY A 245 12.19 5.37 2.42
C GLY A 245 10.72 5.32 2.02
N PHE A 246 10.39 5.60 0.76
CA PHE A 246 9.01 5.56 0.21
C PHE A 246 8.00 6.23 1.15
N MET A 247 8.21 7.51 1.42
CA MET A 247 7.35 8.30 2.31
C MET A 247 5.90 8.28 1.83
N GLY A 248 4.98 8.02 2.72
CA GLY A 248 3.56 7.93 2.39
C GLY A 248 2.69 8.19 3.62
N ALA A 249 1.56 7.51 3.69
CA ALA A 249 0.56 7.67 4.73
C ALA A 249 1.07 7.52 6.17
N HIS A 250 2.16 6.84 6.37
CA HIS A 250 2.78 6.61 7.68
C HIS A 250 3.89 7.62 8.02
N SER A 251 4.21 8.54 7.10
CA SER A 251 5.26 9.53 7.28
C SER A 251 4.67 10.89 7.65
N SER A 252 5.04 11.44 8.81
CA SER A 252 4.56 12.75 9.27
C SER A 252 4.93 13.89 8.30
N ALA A 253 6.07 13.80 7.64
CA ALA A 253 6.51 14.79 6.66
C ALA A 253 5.58 14.92 5.44
N MET A 254 4.71 13.91 5.18
CA MET A 254 3.76 13.94 4.07
C MET A 254 2.41 14.58 4.43
N TRP A 255 2.16 14.89 5.70
CA TRP A 255 0.88 15.45 6.15
C TRP A 255 0.87 16.96 6.23
N GLU A 256 1.95 17.57 6.68
CA GLU A 256 2.03 19.01 6.86
C GLU A 256 1.84 19.72 5.51
N GLY A 257 0.81 20.55 5.42
CA GLY A 257 0.48 21.29 4.21
C GLY A 257 -0.08 20.44 3.04
N ALA A 258 -0.34 19.14 3.23
CA ALA A 258 -0.89 18.27 2.19
C ALA A 258 -2.26 18.76 1.68
N LEU A 259 -3.08 19.33 2.55
CA LEU A 259 -4.36 19.96 2.24
C LEU A 259 -4.40 21.37 2.81
N LYS A 260 -5.15 22.27 2.14
CA LYS A 260 -5.41 23.64 2.63
C LYS A 260 -6.84 23.75 3.10
N VAL A 261 -7.07 24.49 4.19
CA VAL A 261 -8.41 24.75 4.74
C VAL A 261 -8.68 26.24 4.76
N ALA A 262 -9.78 26.67 4.14
CA ALA A 262 -10.29 28.03 4.20
C ALA A 262 -11.68 28.04 4.84
N LEU A 263 -11.95 29.05 5.68
CA LEU A 263 -13.19 29.20 6.42
C LEU A 263 -13.93 30.47 5.98
N SER A 264 -15.20 30.34 5.65
CA SER A 264 -16.10 31.44 5.39
C SER A 264 -17.43 31.24 6.10
N THR A 265 -18.24 32.27 6.18
CA THR A 265 -19.58 32.21 6.79
C THR A 265 -20.64 32.63 5.77
N LYS A 266 -21.76 31.94 5.77
CA LYS A 266 -22.94 32.31 5.00
C LYS A 266 -24.19 32.11 5.87
N GLN A 267 -24.86 33.19 6.21
CA GLN A 267 -25.98 33.16 7.16
C GLN A 267 -25.58 32.49 8.49
N ASN A 268 -26.35 31.50 8.95
CA ASN A 268 -26.06 30.75 10.17
C ASN A 268 -25.08 29.57 9.97
N ASN A 269 -24.37 29.52 8.83
CA ASN A 269 -23.47 28.41 8.53
C ASN A 269 -22.02 28.84 8.43
N LEU A 270 -21.13 27.97 8.92
CA LEU A 270 -19.72 27.92 8.59
C LEU A 270 -19.55 27.09 7.31
N LEU A 271 -18.86 27.64 6.36
CA LEU A 271 -18.43 26.92 5.17
C LEU A 271 -16.94 26.61 5.32
N ILE A 272 -16.59 25.31 5.26
CA ILE A 272 -15.23 24.80 5.35
C ILE A 272 -14.85 24.32 3.96
N SER A 273 -13.95 25.04 3.30
CA SER A 273 -13.40 24.65 2.00
C SER A 273 -12.08 23.94 2.22
N ILE A 274 -11.99 22.69 1.78
CA ILE A 274 -10.77 21.88 1.81
C ILE A 274 -10.25 21.75 0.38
N GLU A 275 -9.07 22.29 0.11
CA GLU A 275 -8.40 22.24 -1.18
C GLU A 275 -7.31 21.18 -1.15
N ASN A 276 -7.27 20.36 -2.20
CA ASN A 276 -6.24 19.36 -2.43
C ASN A 276 -5.33 19.82 -3.59
N PRO A 277 -4.12 20.32 -3.32
CA PRO A 277 -3.16 20.68 -4.36
C PRO A 277 -2.41 19.46 -4.93
N GLN A 278 -2.59 18.27 -4.35
CA GLN A 278 -1.87 17.08 -4.75
C GLN A 278 -2.42 16.47 -6.05
N PRO A 279 -1.60 15.70 -6.78
CA PRO A 279 -2.02 15.10 -8.06
C PRO A 279 -2.90 13.86 -7.93
N HIS A 280 -3.25 13.43 -6.74
CA HIS A 280 -4.13 12.29 -6.46
C HIS A 280 -5.15 12.66 -5.38
N ASN A 281 -6.21 11.87 -5.25
CA ASN A 281 -7.22 12.07 -4.20
C ASN A 281 -6.61 11.95 -2.79
N ILE A 282 -7.20 12.59 -1.79
CA ILE A 282 -6.87 12.43 -0.38
C ILE A 282 -8.16 12.25 0.44
N PRO A 283 -8.28 11.15 1.22
CA PRO A 283 -7.38 9.99 1.28
C PRO A 283 -7.42 9.14 0.01
N SER A 284 -6.36 8.40 -0.26
CA SER A 284 -6.22 7.55 -1.43
C SER A 284 -5.33 6.34 -1.16
N GLY A 285 -5.17 5.46 -2.14
CA GLY A 285 -4.26 4.32 -2.16
C GLY A 285 -4.72 3.12 -1.34
N PHE A 286 -5.63 3.29 -0.40
CA PHE A 286 -6.20 2.20 0.38
C PHE A 286 -7.58 2.59 0.92
N GLY A 287 -8.54 1.69 0.75
CA GLY A 287 -9.89 1.91 1.24
C GLY A 287 -9.99 1.81 2.76
N GLY A 288 -10.68 2.77 3.37
CA GLY A 288 -10.88 2.83 4.81
C GLY A 288 -10.02 3.86 5.52
N ARG A 289 -9.16 4.57 4.81
CA ARG A 289 -8.47 5.77 5.30
C ARG A 289 -9.48 6.89 5.57
N GLU A 290 -9.13 7.80 6.48
CA GLU A 290 -10.08 8.80 6.98
C GLU A 290 -9.43 10.17 7.14
N LEU A 291 -10.15 11.21 6.68
CA LEU A 291 -9.91 12.58 7.15
C LEU A 291 -10.93 12.90 8.27
N VAL A 292 -10.44 13.45 9.35
CA VAL A 292 -11.24 13.87 10.51
C VAL A 292 -11.14 15.37 10.67
N LEU A 293 -12.29 16.05 10.65
CA LEU A 293 -12.39 17.47 10.98
C LEU A 293 -13.03 17.61 12.34
N ASP A 294 -12.29 18.18 13.28
CA ASP A 294 -12.84 18.64 14.56
C ASP A 294 -13.11 20.14 14.47
N VAL A 295 -14.40 20.53 14.47
CA VAL A 295 -14.90 21.90 14.37
C VAL A 295 -15.29 22.37 15.76
N ILE A 296 -14.46 23.19 16.40
CA ILE A 296 -14.58 23.64 17.79
C ILE A 296 -15.12 25.07 17.80
N PHE A 297 -16.32 25.26 18.27
CA PHE A 297 -16.93 26.57 18.45
C PHE A 297 -16.60 27.13 19.83
N LYS A 298 -16.22 28.41 19.90
CA LYS A 298 -15.82 29.10 21.14
C LYS A 298 -16.59 30.39 21.32
N ASP A 299 -16.85 30.78 22.57
CA ASP A 299 -17.42 32.08 22.95
C ASP A 299 -16.39 33.24 22.82
N ALA A 300 -16.76 34.42 23.28
CA ALA A 300 -15.91 35.62 23.27
C ALA A 300 -14.69 35.49 24.19
N GLN A 301 -14.75 34.67 25.23
CA GLN A 301 -13.73 34.40 26.21
C GLN A 301 -12.79 33.25 25.77
N GLY A 302 -13.08 32.61 24.63
CA GLY A 302 -12.31 31.49 24.11
C GLY A 302 -12.66 30.10 24.69
N LYS A 303 -13.70 30.03 25.54
CA LYS A 303 -14.23 28.81 26.10
C LYS A 303 -14.97 28.01 25.02
N ALA A 304 -14.73 26.71 24.94
CA ALA A 304 -15.43 25.83 24.00
C ALA A 304 -16.90 25.68 24.35
N LEU A 305 -17.76 25.99 23.40
CA LEU A 305 -19.21 25.80 23.47
C LEU A 305 -19.63 24.42 23.00
N GLY A 306 -18.85 23.82 22.12
CA GLY A 306 -19.06 22.48 21.59
C GLY A 306 -18.15 22.16 20.42
N THR A 307 -18.04 20.86 20.11
CA THR A 307 -17.26 20.33 18.99
C THR A 307 -18.16 19.50 18.08
N LYS A 308 -18.07 19.74 16.78
CA LYS A 308 -18.66 18.86 15.75
C LYS A 308 -17.55 18.15 15.03
N THR A 309 -17.54 16.83 15.10
CA THR A 309 -16.57 15.98 14.37
C THR A 309 -17.19 15.48 13.06
N ILE A 310 -16.50 15.67 11.95
CA ILE A 310 -16.89 15.22 10.62
C ILE A 310 -15.84 14.22 10.11
N SER A 311 -16.30 13.03 9.76
CA SER A 311 -15.49 11.98 9.16
C SER A 311 -15.68 11.96 7.65
N LEU A 312 -14.59 12.00 6.90
CA LEU A 312 -14.56 11.83 5.45
C LEU A 312 -13.82 10.53 5.14
N THR A 313 -14.58 9.45 4.99
CA THR A 313 -14.07 8.09 4.70
C THR A 313 -15.05 7.36 3.79
N THR A 314 -14.54 6.43 3.00
CA THR A 314 -15.35 5.50 2.22
C THR A 314 -15.66 4.28 3.08
N LYS A 315 -16.94 3.96 3.22
CA LYS A 315 -17.42 2.78 3.93
C LYS A 315 -17.66 1.63 2.98
N TYR A 316 -17.34 0.44 3.43
CA TYR A 316 -17.45 -0.78 2.65
C TYR A 316 -18.45 -1.74 3.26
N THR A 317 -19.29 -2.35 2.41
CA THR A 317 -20.31 -3.29 2.87
C THR A 317 -20.32 -4.57 2.03
N ARG A 318 -20.66 -5.66 2.67
CA ARG A 318 -20.93 -6.96 2.05
C ARG A 318 -22.42 -7.27 2.04
N ARG A 319 -22.79 -8.53 1.78
CA ARG A 319 -24.19 -8.97 1.71
C ARG A 319 -24.99 -8.49 2.95
N LYS A 320 -26.22 -8.04 2.71
CA LYS A 320 -27.16 -7.48 3.73
C LYS A 320 -26.64 -6.23 4.44
N GLY A 321 -25.82 -5.40 3.77
CA GLY A 321 -25.33 -4.12 4.32
C GLY A 321 -24.36 -4.24 5.50
N LYS A 322 -23.86 -5.43 5.83
CA LYS A 322 -22.89 -5.60 6.93
C LYS A 322 -21.57 -4.97 6.61
N ALA A 323 -20.96 -4.27 7.56
CA ALA A 323 -19.64 -3.67 7.44
C ALA A 323 -18.58 -4.67 7.01
N SER A 324 -17.61 -4.21 6.25
CA SER A 324 -16.60 -5.04 5.61
C SER A 324 -15.28 -4.31 5.42
N THR A 325 -14.20 -5.08 5.24
CA THR A 325 -12.98 -4.57 4.64
C THR A 325 -13.18 -4.41 3.13
N PRO A 326 -12.40 -3.54 2.44
CA PRO A 326 -12.47 -3.38 0.99
C PRO A 326 -12.35 -4.70 0.23
N HIS A 327 -11.42 -5.57 0.63
CA HIS A 327 -11.05 -6.81 -0.07
C HIS A 327 -12.20 -7.79 -0.32
N ILE A 328 -13.23 -7.80 0.54
CA ILE A 328 -14.41 -8.68 0.38
C ILE A 328 -15.73 -7.91 0.25
N ALA A 329 -15.64 -6.60 0.06
CA ALA A 329 -16.80 -5.75 -0.10
C ALA A 329 -17.54 -6.06 -1.42
N LYS A 330 -18.86 -5.91 -1.39
CA LYS A 330 -19.73 -5.94 -2.56
C LYS A 330 -20.11 -4.54 -3.02
N LYS A 331 -20.14 -3.59 -2.08
CA LYS A 331 -20.53 -2.19 -2.32
C LYS A 331 -19.67 -1.26 -1.46
N GLN A 332 -19.48 -0.07 -1.95
CA GLN A 332 -18.92 1.04 -1.19
C GLN A 332 -19.91 2.21 -1.12
N SER A 333 -19.78 3.04 -0.10
CA SER A 333 -20.49 4.31 0.00
C SER A 333 -19.98 5.30 -1.06
N LYS A 334 -20.61 6.48 -1.13
CA LYS A 334 -20.07 7.60 -1.90
C LYS A 334 -18.63 7.87 -1.45
N ASP A 335 -17.75 8.10 -2.42
CA ASP A 335 -16.38 8.54 -2.15
C ASP A 335 -16.39 9.91 -1.47
N MET A 336 -15.77 9.99 -0.30
CA MET A 336 -15.67 11.21 0.50
C MET A 336 -14.28 11.85 0.40
N SER A 337 -13.36 11.34 -0.42
CA SER A 337 -12.05 11.94 -0.65
C SER A 337 -12.15 13.37 -1.20
N ILE A 338 -11.07 14.11 -1.03
CA ILE A 338 -10.88 15.41 -1.68
C ILE A 338 -10.22 15.13 -3.03
N PRO A 339 -10.85 15.45 -4.15
CA PRO A 339 -10.34 15.06 -5.46
C PRO A 339 -8.99 15.72 -5.77
N ALA A 340 -8.19 15.04 -6.59
CA ALA A 340 -6.90 15.54 -7.10
C ALA A 340 -7.05 16.92 -7.74
N LYS A 341 -6.18 17.88 -7.38
CA LYS A 341 -6.22 19.27 -7.88
C LYS A 341 -7.60 19.95 -7.72
N GLY A 342 -8.35 19.50 -6.70
CA GLY A 342 -9.73 19.91 -6.51
C GLY A 342 -10.02 20.37 -5.09
N ARG A 343 -11.31 20.58 -4.81
CA ARG A 343 -11.76 21.02 -3.51
C ARG A 343 -13.09 20.36 -3.11
N LYS A 344 -13.33 20.30 -1.80
CA LYS A 344 -14.64 19.94 -1.21
C LYS A 344 -15.07 21.02 -0.23
N VAL A 345 -16.34 21.40 -0.28
CA VAL A 345 -16.93 22.38 0.67
C VAL A 345 -17.91 21.66 1.57
N LEU A 346 -17.70 21.81 2.87
CA LEU A 346 -18.59 21.31 3.91
C LEU A 346 -19.34 22.46 4.55
N LYS A 347 -20.61 22.24 4.85
CA LYS A 347 -21.50 23.19 5.52
C LYS A 347 -21.77 22.72 6.94
N VAL A 348 -21.49 23.56 7.92
CA VAL A 348 -21.67 23.27 9.34
C VAL A 348 -22.47 24.40 9.97
N GLU A 349 -23.57 24.08 10.59
CA GLU A 349 -24.37 25.08 11.33
C GLU A 349 -23.60 25.62 12.54
N LYS A 350 -23.55 26.93 12.71
CA LYS A 350 -22.90 27.59 13.83
C LYS A 350 -23.65 27.30 15.13
N LEU A 351 -22.92 27.13 16.22
CA LEU A 351 -23.52 27.06 17.54
C LEU A 351 -23.95 28.49 18.03
N LYS A 352 -25.09 28.56 18.68
CA LYS A 352 -25.59 29.83 19.27
C LYS A 352 -24.55 30.36 20.27
N GLY A 353 -24.26 31.64 20.18
CA GLY A 353 -23.27 32.30 21.06
C GLY A 353 -21.81 32.15 20.62
N ALA A 354 -21.54 31.38 19.58
CA ALA A 354 -20.15 31.23 19.06
C ALA A 354 -19.65 32.55 18.47
N LYS A 355 -18.44 32.94 18.85
CA LYS A 355 -17.70 34.12 18.36
C LYS A 355 -16.43 33.78 17.62
N LYS A 356 -15.93 32.56 17.81
CA LYS A 356 -14.75 32.04 17.15
C LYS A 356 -14.97 30.57 16.82
N VAL A 357 -14.37 30.11 15.74
CA VAL A 357 -14.28 28.68 15.41
C VAL A 357 -12.83 28.30 15.13
N GLU A 358 -12.47 27.13 15.58
CA GLU A 358 -11.21 26.43 15.24
C GLU A 358 -11.56 25.14 14.53
N VAL A 359 -10.88 24.89 13.40
CA VAL A 359 -11.04 23.66 12.62
C VAL A 359 -9.68 22.97 12.58
N ASN A 360 -9.63 21.75 13.09
CA ASN A 360 -8.46 20.89 13.03
C ASN A 360 -8.73 19.79 12.01
N LEU A 361 -7.97 19.77 10.92
CA LEU A 361 -8.00 18.70 9.93
C LEU A 361 -6.88 17.70 10.22
N SER A 362 -7.25 16.46 10.41
CA SER A 362 -6.35 15.37 10.71
C SER A 362 -6.60 14.18 9.77
N TYR A 363 -5.61 13.33 9.66
CA TYR A 363 -5.66 12.08 8.92
C TYR A 363 -5.55 10.89 9.89
N LYS A 364 -6.28 9.81 9.58
CA LYS A 364 -6.15 8.49 10.20
C LYS A 364 -5.83 7.44 9.14
N LEU A 365 -4.92 6.54 9.47
CA LEU A 365 -4.53 5.45 8.58
C LEU A 365 -5.69 4.49 8.28
N VAL A 366 -6.61 4.35 9.23
CA VAL A 366 -7.80 3.53 9.12
C VAL A 366 -8.94 4.16 9.92
N ASN A 367 -10.17 4.08 9.43
CA ASN A 367 -11.34 4.52 10.19
C ASN A 367 -11.66 3.54 11.33
N ASP A 368 -12.43 4.01 12.33
CA ASP A 368 -12.72 3.21 13.52
C ASP A 368 -13.53 1.95 13.19
N GLU A 369 -14.44 2.01 12.19
CA GLU A 369 -15.22 0.84 11.78
C GLU A 369 -14.34 -0.34 11.31
N ILE A 370 -13.33 -0.07 10.47
CA ILE A 370 -12.39 -1.10 10.00
C ILE A 370 -11.43 -1.50 11.11
N LYS A 371 -10.96 -0.55 11.91
CA LYS A 371 -10.09 -0.84 13.06
C LYS A 371 -10.75 -1.85 14.00
N ASP A 372 -12.00 -1.61 14.36
CA ASP A 372 -12.76 -2.48 15.27
C ASP A 372 -13.10 -3.82 14.61
N LEU A 373 -13.46 -3.80 13.31
CA LEU A 373 -13.76 -4.99 12.53
C LEU A 373 -12.58 -5.98 12.45
N LEU A 374 -11.37 -5.43 12.38
CA LEU A 374 -10.11 -6.19 12.30
C LEU A 374 -9.46 -6.41 13.68
N ASP A 375 -9.99 -5.79 14.74
CA ASP A 375 -9.40 -5.83 16.09
C ASP A 375 -7.92 -5.39 16.10
N LEU A 376 -7.64 -4.22 15.48
CA LEU A 376 -6.30 -3.66 15.43
C LEU A 376 -5.90 -3.06 16.77
N LYS A 377 -4.72 -3.42 17.28
CA LYS A 377 -4.25 -3.08 18.63
C LYS A 377 -3.13 -2.04 18.64
N GLU A 378 -2.31 -1.98 17.60
CA GLU A 378 -1.19 -1.03 17.59
C GLU A 378 -1.68 0.42 17.65
N PRO A 379 -1.06 1.28 18.47
CA PRO A 379 -1.51 2.67 18.69
C PRO A 379 -1.59 3.50 17.42
N ILE A 380 -0.81 3.16 16.40
CA ILE A 380 -0.76 3.87 15.13
C ILE A 380 -2.13 3.90 14.43
N TRP A 381 -2.96 2.87 14.60
CA TRP A 381 -4.28 2.75 13.96
C TRP A 381 -5.34 3.70 14.57
N SER A 382 -5.10 4.20 15.77
CA SER A 382 -5.95 5.21 16.41
C SER A 382 -5.40 6.63 16.31
N LYS A 383 -4.15 6.79 15.85
CA LYS A 383 -3.46 8.06 15.83
C LYS A 383 -4.06 9.01 14.79
N LYS A 384 -4.34 10.26 15.21
CA LYS A 384 -4.66 11.37 14.33
C LYS A 384 -3.37 12.11 13.97
N PHE A 385 -3.07 12.20 12.69
CA PHE A 385 -1.95 13.00 12.17
C PHE A 385 -2.48 14.35 11.72
N THR A 386 -2.07 15.43 12.37
CA THR A 386 -2.54 16.77 12.02
C THR A 386 -2.01 17.17 10.64
N ILE A 387 -2.91 17.57 9.74
CA ILE A 387 -2.59 18.13 8.43
C ILE A 387 -2.47 19.66 8.53
N THR A 388 -3.51 20.28 9.04
CA THR A 388 -3.58 21.76 9.17
C THR A 388 -4.62 22.17 10.19
N LYS A 389 -4.49 23.41 10.66
CA LYS A 389 -5.45 24.07 11.54
C LYS A 389 -5.86 25.41 10.94
N ALA A 390 -7.12 25.76 11.07
CA ALA A 390 -7.66 27.05 10.63
C ALA A 390 -8.53 27.66 11.71
N THR A 391 -8.51 28.97 11.83
CA THR A 391 -9.35 29.72 12.78
C THR A 391 -10.08 30.86 12.09
N LYS A 392 -11.27 31.19 12.58
CA LYS A 392 -12.05 32.32 12.07
C LYS A 392 -12.90 32.94 13.20
N LYS A 393 -12.98 34.29 13.24
CA LYS A 393 -13.99 35.03 13.99
C LYS A 393 -15.33 34.84 13.26
N LEU A 394 -16.41 34.66 14.01
CA LEU A 394 -17.78 34.40 13.52
C LEU A 394 -18.67 35.65 13.63
#